data_6d64e338cb72d9a6a6b03146aa048b66
#
_entry.id   6d64e338cb72d9a6a6b03146aa048b66
#
_cell.length_a   1.000
_cell.length_b   1.000
_cell.length_c   1.000
_cell.angle_alpha   90.00
_cell.angle_beta   90.00
_cell.angle_gamma   90.00
#
_symmetry.space_group_name_H-M   'P 1'
#
loop_
_entity.id
_entity.type
_entity.pdbx_description
1 polymer ?
#
loop_
_entity_poly.entity_id
_entity_poly.type
_entity_poly.pdbx_seq_one_letter_code
_entity_poly.pdbx_strand_id
1 'polypeptide(L)'
;DRSVSRGLGDVYKRQEYWWSDDPVRDPWRWRIAIAKKHDVLYGKFFAQKVGFISKKWLPVFANYRRDGYDFDALFEDEKAPIKHKNIMDHFMGNDAEIYSYELKKLAGFGKDGEKGFDGAITSLMMQTYLCNCDFRKRINQKGVEYGWDVAVYSSPEHIYGYDHVTSCYKEDPRTSWGKIVDHMKQLYPEAADTQIRKILK
;
A
#
# COMPACT_ATOMS: atom_id res chain seq x y z
N ASP A 1 -9.31 -3.23 -30.81
CA ASP A 1 -9.01 -2.81 -29.45
C ASP A 1 -9.64 -3.75 -28.41
N ARG A 2 -9.19 -4.99 -28.42
CA ARG A 2 -9.68 -6.06 -27.50
C ARG A 2 -8.68 -6.39 -26.39
N SER A 3 -7.54 -5.71 -26.34
CA SER A 3 -6.45 -6.07 -25.41
C SER A 3 -6.66 -5.50 -23.99
N VAL A 4 -7.31 -4.35 -23.85
CA VAL A 4 -7.54 -3.72 -22.54
C VAL A 4 -8.68 -4.41 -21.78
N SER A 5 -9.68 -4.94 -22.50
CA SER A 5 -10.75 -5.72 -21.87
C SER A 5 -10.32 -7.13 -21.45
N ARG A 6 -9.25 -7.67 -22.02
CA ARG A 6 -8.70 -8.98 -21.63
C ARG A 6 -8.17 -8.98 -20.19
N GLY A 7 -7.53 -7.90 -19.74
CA GLY A 7 -7.04 -7.82 -18.36
C GLY A 7 -8.16 -7.80 -17.31
N LEU A 8 -9.20 -7.00 -17.54
CA LEU A 8 -10.36 -6.92 -16.64
C LEU A 8 -11.32 -8.09 -16.83
N GLY A 9 -11.54 -8.55 -18.09
CA GLY A 9 -12.37 -9.70 -18.39
C GLY A 9 -11.79 -11.02 -17.87
N ASP A 10 -10.45 -11.17 -17.88
CA ASP A 10 -9.77 -12.32 -17.28
C ASP A 10 -9.84 -12.29 -15.75
N VAL A 11 -9.77 -11.13 -15.13
CA VAL A 11 -9.98 -11.00 -13.68
C VAL A 11 -11.41 -11.43 -13.32
N TYR A 12 -12.43 -10.97 -14.05
CA TYR A 12 -13.83 -11.37 -13.81
C TYR A 12 -14.11 -12.83 -14.18
N LYS A 13 -13.54 -13.34 -15.27
CA LYS A 13 -13.72 -14.73 -15.67
C LYS A 13 -12.96 -15.74 -14.79
N ARG A 14 -11.95 -15.26 -14.07
CA ARG A 14 -11.16 -16.11 -13.14
C ARG A 14 -11.55 -15.90 -11.68
N GLN A 15 -12.65 -15.20 -11.38
CA GLN A 15 -13.16 -15.07 -10.01
C GLN A 15 -13.44 -16.43 -9.36
N GLU A 16 -13.81 -17.45 -10.14
CA GLU A 16 -13.93 -18.84 -9.68
C GLU A 16 -12.63 -19.42 -9.11
N TYR A 17 -11.46 -18.85 -9.47
CA TYR A 17 -10.14 -19.25 -8.94
C TYR A 17 -9.67 -18.38 -7.77
N TRP A 18 -10.41 -17.33 -7.40
CA TRP A 18 -10.05 -16.44 -6.30
C TRP A 18 -10.54 -16.93 -4.94
N TRP A 19 -11.42 -17.94 -4.96
CA TRP A 19 -12.00 -18.56 -3.79
C TRP A 19 -11.79 -20.06 -3.87
N SER A 20 -11.34 -20.67 -2.80
CA SER A 20 -11.25 -22.11 -2.68
C SER A 20 -11.69 -22.50 -1.28
N ASP A 21 -12.49 -23.56 -1.18
CA ASP A 21 -12.83 -24.17 0.11
C ASP A 21 -11.61 -24.82 0.76
N ASP A 22 -10.55 -25.10 -0.04
CA ASP A 22 -9.25 -25.52 0.46
C ASP A 22 -8.41 -24.30 0.85
N PRO A 23 -8.12 -24.10 2.16
CA PRO A 23 -7.35 -22.97 2.66
C PRO A 23 -5.94 -22.83 2.04
N VAL A 24 -5.36 -23.95 1.59
CA VAL A 24 -4.03 -23.97 0.96
C VAL A 24 -4.08 -23.44 -0.47
N ARG A 25 -5.23 -23.56 -1.12
CA ARG A 25 -5.43 -23.13 -2.51
C ARG A 25 -6.23 -21.84 -2.65
N ASP A 26 -6.59 -21.19 -1.53
CA ASP A 26 -7.38 -19.97 -1.52
C ASP A 26 -6.50 -18.72 -1.66
N PRO A 27 -6.46 -18.05 -2.82
CA PRO A 27 -5.68 -16.82 -3.03
C PRO A 27 -6.10 -15.69 -2.09
N TRP A 28 -7.35 -15.68 -1.63
CA TRP A 28 -7.82 -14.70 -0.65
C TRP A 28 -7.12 -14.84 0.69
N ARG A 29 -6.82 -16.06 1.11
CA ARG A 29 -6.04 -16.34 2.34
C ARG A 29 -4.54 -16.12 2.14
N TRP A 30 -4.02 -16.38 0.93
CA TRP A 30 -2.59 -16.17 0.65
C TRP A 30 -2.15 -14.73 0.85
N ARG A 31 -2.99 -13.76 0.48
CA ARG A 31 -2.67 -12.34 0.71
C ARG A 31 -2.40 -12.02 2.17
N ILE A 32 -3.16 -12.63 3.09
CA ILE A 32 -3.00 -12.46 4.54
C ILE A 32 -1.67 -13.09 4.98
N ALA A 33 -1.41 -14.32 4.57
CA ALA A 33 -0.18 -15.02 4.90
C ALA A 33 1.07 -14.31 4.35
N ILE A 34 0.97 -13.75 3.14
CA ILE A 34 2.06 -13.01 2.50
C ILE A 34 2.30 -11.66 3.22
N ALA A 35 1.23 -10.93 3.55
CA ALA A 35 1.34 -9.67 4.29
C ALA A 35 2.01 -9.87 5.66
N LYS A 36 1.62 -10.92 6.38
CA LYS A 36 2.19 -11.25 7.71
C LYS A 36 3.66 -11.66 7.70
N LYS A 37 4.17 -12.20 6.59
CA LYS A 37 5.59 -12.60 6.51
C LYS A 37 6.55 -11.42 6.41
N HIS A 38 6.05 -10.23 6.06
CA HIS A 38 6.85 -9.03 5.87
C HIS A 38 8.00 -9.18 4.84
N ASP A 39 7.91 -10.16 3.93
CA ASP A 39 8.83 -10.27 2.80
C ASP A 39 8.47 -9.32 1.67
N VAL A 40 7.22 -8.89 1.66
CA VAL A 40 6.64 -7.93 0.71
C VAL A 40 5.73 -6.92 1.40
N LEU A 41 5.77 -5.70 0.93
CA LEU A 41 4.82 -4.66 1.29
C LEU A 41 3.51 -4.88 0.52
N TYR A 42 2.36 -4.84 1.18
CA TYR A 42 1.04 -5.02 0.57
C TYR A 42 0.19 -3.76 0.70
N GLY A 43 -0.37 -3.30 -0.40
CA GLY A 43 -1.23 -2.12 -0.42
C GLY A 43 -1.66 -1.70 -1.81
N LYS A 44 -2.32 -0.54 -1.93
CA LYS A 44 -2.75 0.04 -3.20
C LYS A 44 -1.62 0.85 -3.82
N PHE A 45 -0.64 0.19 -4.42
CA PHE A 45 0.56 0.83 -4.93
C PHE A 45 0.55 1.15 -6.43
N PHE A 46 -0.29 0.50 -7.21
CA PHE A 46 -0.22 0.53 -8.67
C PHE A 46 -1.53 1.04 -9.26
N ALA A 47 -1.57 2.30 -9.70
CA ALA A 47 -2.79 2.94 -10.22
C ALA A 47 -4.00 2.74 -9.28
N GLN A 48 -3.81 2.94 -7.97
CA GLN A 48 -4.81 2.74 -6.90
C GLN A 48 -5.28 1.29 -6.72
N LYS A 49 -4.65 0.34 -7.41
CA LYS A 49 -4.94 -1.09 -7.27
C LYS A 49 -4.00 -1.76 -6.30
N VAL A 50 -4.50 -2.81 -5.71
CA VAL A 50 -3.74 -3.65 -4.77
C VAL A 50 -2.59 -4.35 -5.49
N GLY A 51 -1.44 -4.38 -4.84
CA GLY A 51 -0.25 -5.06 -5.34
C GLY A 51 0.78 -5.27 -4.24
N PHE A 52 1.91 -5.82 -4.62
CA PHE A 52 3.02 -6.13 -3.73
C PHE A 52 4.29 -5.42 -4.19
N ILE A 53 5.04 -4.88 -3.23
CA ILE A 53 6.40 -4.40 -3.45
C ILE A 53 7.31 -5.26 -2.58
N SER A 54 8.29 -5.95 -3.18
CA SER A 54 9.23 -6.74 -2.39
C SER A 54 10.09 -5.85 -1.49
N LYS A 55 10.51 -6.39 -0.34
CA LYS A 55 11.41 -5.71 0.60
C LYS A 55 12.62 -5.09 -0.11
N LYS A 56 13.23 -5.82 -1.06
CA LYS A 56 14.38 -5.35 -1.87
C LYS A 56 14.07 -4.10 -2.69
N TRP A 57 12.87 -3.98 -3.25
CA TRP A 57 12.48 -2.87 -4.12
C TRP A 57 11.85 -1.69 -3.36
N LEU A 58 11.46 -1.90 -2.11
CA LEU A 58 10.81 -0.88 -1.29
C LEU A 58 11.60 0.44 -1.22
N PRO A 59 12.93 0.46 -0.94
CA PRO A 59 13.67 1.72 -0.88
C PRO A 59 13.66 2.50 -2.19
N VAL A 60 13.72 1.78 -3.32
CA VAL A 60 13.70 2.40 -4.66
C VAL A 60 12.33 3.02 -4.95
N PHE A 61 11.23 2.32 -4.60
CA PHE A 61 9.88 2.86 -4.73
C PHE A 61 9.64 4.02 -3.77
N ALA A 62 10.12 3.93 -2.53
CA ALA A 62 9.98 4.99 -1.54
C ALA A 62 10.69 6.27 -2.02
N ASN A 63 11.94 6.18 -2.44
CA ASN A 63 12.68 7.33 -2.95
C ASN A 63 11.97 7.98 -4.16
N TYR A 64 11.53 7.18 -5.13
CA TYR A 64 10.84 7.70 -6.31
C TYR A 64 9.52 8.38 -5.97
N ARG A 65 8.69 7.77 -5.11
CA ARG A 65 7.32 8.24 -4.85
C ARG A 65 7.21 9.33 -3.82
N ARG A 66 8.17 9.36 -2.90
CA ARG A 66 8.24 10.37 -1.84
C ARG A 66 9.13 11.55 -2.24
N ASP A 67 9.79 11.46 -3.40
CA ASP A 67 10.75 12.48 -3.85
C ASP A 67 11.84 12.76 -2.79
N GLY A 68 12.28 11.70 -2.08
CA GLY A 68 13.24 11.80 -0.99
C GLY A 68 12.72 12.40 0.31
N TYR A 69 11.40 12.66 0.41
CA TYR A 69 10.81 13.26 1.61
C TYR A 69 10.38 12.22 2.65
N ASP A 70 10.67 12.48 3.89
CA ASP A 70 9.90 11.95 5.01
C ASP A 70 8.56 12.69 5.10
N PHE A 71 7.56 12.06 5.73
CA PHE A 71 6.22 12.63 5.74
C PHE A 71 6.16 13.99 6.48
N ASP A 72 6.89 14.14 7.57
CA ASP A 72 6.94 15.40 8.32
C ASP A 72 7.49 16.54 7.46
N ALA A 73 8.65 16.32 6.83
CA ALA A 73 9.25 17.30 5.94
C ALA A 73 8.34 17.62 4.73
N LEU A 74 7.64 16.60 4.20
CA LEU A 74 6.66 16.80 3.13
C LEU A 74 5.51 17.70 3.58
N PHE A 75 5.04 17.52 4.82
CA PHE A 75 3.97 18.34 5.38
C PHE A 75 4.42 19.75 5.74
N GLU A 76 5.63 19.91 6.33
CA GLU A 76 6.22 21.21 6.64
C GLU A 76 6.43 22.07 5.39
N ASP A 77 6.77 21.43 4.27
CA ASP A 77 6.88 22.07 2.94
C ASP A 77 5.51 22.33 2.27
N GLU A 78 4.40 22.16 2.99
CA GLU A 78 3.02 22.35 2.49
C GLU A 78 2.65 21.48 1.28
N LYS A 79 3.36 20.35 1.08
CA LYS A 79 3.15 19.42 -0.04
C LYS A 79 2.17 18.29 0.29
N ALA A 80 1.81 18.12 1.56
CA ALA A 80 0.84 17.11 1.99
C ALA A 80 -0.42 17.76 2.58
N PRO A 81 -1.63 17.26 2.25
CA PRO A 81 -2.87 17.78 2.81
C PRO A 81 -3.01 17.38 4.28
N ILE A 82 -3.69 18.24 5.07
CA ILE A 82 -3.97 18.01 6.49
C ILE A 82 -4.62 16.63 6.77
N LYS A 83 -5.44 16.13 5.86
CA LYS A 83 -6.06 14.79 5.97
C LYS A 83 -5.05 13.66 6.03
N HIS A 84 -3.93 13.81 5.30
CA HIS A 84 -2.83 12.85 5.35
C HIS A 84 -2.10 12.93 6.68
N LYS A 85 -1.87 14.16 7.18
CA LYS A 85 -1.24 14.38 8.49
C LYS A 85 -2.07 13.77 9.60
N ASN A 86 -3.37 14.02 9.63
CA ASN A 86 -4.27 13.43 10.64
C ASN A 86 -4.18 11.89 10.70
N ILE A 87 -3.88 11.24 9.58
CA ILE A 87 -3.65 9.78 9.54
C ILE A 87 -2.23 9.45 10.00
N MET A 88 -1.23 10.12 9.43
CA MET A 88 0.17 9.77 9.64
C MET A 88 0.66 10.07 11.06
N ASP A 89 0.10 11.05 11.76
CA ASP A 89 0.41 11.35 13.17
C ASP A 89 0.25 10.14 14.10
N HIS A 90 -0.53 9.15 13.70
CA HIS A 90 -0.71 7.91 14.46
C HIS A 90 0.37 6.86 14.22
N PHE A 91 1.23 7.07 13.20
CA PHE A 91 2.30 6.14 12.82
C PHE A 91 3.70 6.71 13.00
N MET A 92 3.84 8.04 13.02
CA MET A 92 5.13 8.69 13.16
C MET A 92 5.64 8.58 14.60
N GLY A 93 6.84 8.01 14.75
CA GLY A 93 7.45 7.80 16.07
C GLY A 93 6.74 6.74 16.93
N ASN A 94 5.73 6.08 16.41
CA ASN A 94 4.98 5.02 17.08
C ASN A 94 5.03 3.74 16.25
N ASP A 95 5.45 2.67 16.89
CA ASP A 95 5.36 1.32 16.32
C ASP A 95 3.91 0.84 16.38
N ALA A 96 3.07 1.37 15.49
CA ALA A 96 1.65 1.15 15.53
C ALA A 96 1.15 0.26 14.39
N GLU A 97 0.35 -0.73 14.76
CA GLU A 97 -0.53 -1.47 13.87
C GLU A 97 -1.97 -1.13 14.24
N ILE A 98 -2.68 -0.43 13.35
CA ILE A 98 -3.99 0.14 13.67
C ILE A 98 -5.06 -0.44 12.75
N TYR A 99 -6.15 -0.94 13.32
CA TYR A 99 -7.32 -1.37 12.56
C TYR A 99 -7.90 -0.23 11.73
N SER A 100 -8.32 -0.53 10.50
CA SER A 100 -8.86 0.48 9.58
C SER A 100 -10.02 1.29 10.15
N TYR A 101 -10.92 0.66 10.93
CA TYR A 101 -12.06 1.34 11.55
C TYR A 101 -11.65 2.20 12.74
N GLU A 102 -10.61 1.81 13.48
CA GLU A 102 -10.06 2.58 14.60
C GLU A 102 -9.31 3.80 14.07
N LEU A 103 -8.42 3.59 13.10
CA LEU A 103 -7.69 4.67 12.45
C LEU A 103 -8.63 5.72 11.87
N LYS A 104 -9.72 5.28 11.22
CA LYS A 104 -10.74 6.18 10.70
C LYS A 104 -11.31 7.10 11.78
N LYS A 105 -11.59 6.56 12.98
CA LYS A 105 -12.09 7.32 14.11
C LYS A 105 -11.02 8.22 14.72
N LEU A 106 -9.83 7.69 14.96
CA LEU A 106 -8.69 8.41 15.56
C LEU A 106 -8.29 9.62 14.73
N ALA A 107 -8.23 9.47 13.41
CA ALA A 107 -7.88 10.53 12.47
C ALA A 107 -9.04 11.50 12.16
N GLY A 108 -10.14 11.44 12.93
CA GLY A 108 -11.25 12.40 12.82
C GLY A 108 -12.18 12.21 11.61
N PHE A 109 -12.19 11.04 10.98
CA PHE A 109 -13.09 10.75 9.86
C PHE A 109 -14.37 10.06 10.35
N GLY A 110 -15.53 10.51 9.85
CA GLY A 110 -16.82 9.92 10.22
C GLY A 110 -18.01 10.70 9.73
N LYS A 111 -19.19 10.40 10.31
CA LYS A 111 -20.46 11.04 9.93
C LYS A 111 -20.43 12.56 10.18
N ASP A 112 -19.89 12.95 11.32
CA ASP A 112 -19.81 14.34 11.79
C ASP A 112 -18.38 14.92 11.68
N GLY A 113 -17.44 14.18 11.03
CA GLY A 113 -16.05 14.55 10.86
C GLY A 113 -15.64 14.66 9.39
N GLU A 114 -14.33 14.56 9.15
CA GLU A 114 -13.75 14.62 7.83
C GLU A 114 -14.28 13.51 6.91
N LYS A 115 -14.35 13.84 5.61
CA LYS A 115 -14.75 12.89 4.55
C LYS A 115 -13.54 12.50 3.69
N GLY A 116 -13.63 11.33 3.03
CA GLY A 116 -12.61 10.90 2.08
C GLY A 116 -11.49 10.06 2.68
N PHE A 117 -11.73 9.38 3.80
CA PHE A 117 -10.76 8.48 4.44
C PHE A 117 -10.12 7.47 3.47
N ASP A 118 -10.94 6.75 2.68
CA ASP A 118 -10.43 5.74 1.75
C ASP A 118 -9.55 6.33 0.65
N GLY A 119 -9.85 7.56 0.23
CA GLY A 119 -9.02 8.32 -0.71
C GLY A 119 -7.69 8.72 -0.10
N ALA A 120 -7.68 9.22 1.15
CA ALA A 120 -6.47 9.58 1.87
C ALA A 120 -5.57 8.35 2.12
N ILE A 121 -6.15 7.23 2.58
CA ILE A 121 -5.43 5.95 2.74
C ILE A 121 -4.83 5.49 1.40
N THR A 122 -5.62 5.54 0.33
CA THR A 122 -5.13 5.14 -1.00
C THR A 122 -3.97 6.02 -1.46
N SER A 123 -4.06 7.34 -1.25
CA SER A 123 -2.99 8.28 -1.60
C SER A 123 -1.71 8.04 -0.80
N LEU A 124 -1.83 7.82 0.52
CA LEU A 124 -0.69 7.49 1.38
C LEU A 124 -0.02 6.16 1.00
N MET A 125 -0.82 5.15 0.63
CA MET A 125 -0.29 3.90 0.10
C MET A 125 0.41 4.10 -1.24
N MET A 126 -0.19 4.85 -2.18
CA MET A 126 0.43 5.17 -3.47
C MET A 126 1.79 5.85 -3.29
N GLN A 127 1.93 6.69 -2.26
CA GLN A 127 3.19 7.34 -1.88
C GLN A 127 4.09 6.44 -1.03
N THR A 128 3.68 5.21 -0.71
CA THR A 128 4.42 4.27 0.14
C THR A 128 4.61 4.69 1.61
N TYR A 129 3.88 5.68 2.10
CA TYR A 129 3.91 6.06 3.53
C TYR A 129 3.09 5.12 4.41
N LEU A 130 2.12 4.40 3.81
CA LEU A 130 1.23 3.50 4.52
C LEU A 130 1.09 2.17 3.77
N CYS A 131 0.85 1.09 4.50
CA CYS A 131 0.60 -0.24 3.94
C CYS A 131 -0.42 -1.02 4.76
N ASN A 132 -0.93 -2.11 4.19
CA ASN A 132 -1.62 -3.14 4.95
C ASN A 132 -0.59 -4.13 5.50
N CYS A 133 -0.44 -4.20 6.81
CA CYS A 133 0.44 -5.16 7.46
C CYS A 133 -0.25 -6.47 7.80
N ASP A 134 -1.57 -6.44 7.98
CA ASP A 134 -2.36 -7.61 8.36
C ASP A 134 -3.84 -7.46 7.98
N PHE A 135 -4.58 -8.55 8.16
CA PHE A 135 -6.04 -8.61 8.14
C PHE A 135 -6.51 -9.40 9.34
N ARG A 136 -7.30 -8.76 10.20
CA ARG A 136 -7.78 -9.35 11.46
C ARG A 136 -9.28 -9.17 11.60
N LYS A 137 -9.94 -10.09 12.30
CA LYS A 137 -11.35 -9.95 12.68
C LYS A 137 -11.51 -8.79 13.66
N ARG A 138 -12.66 -8.17 13.61
CA ARG A 138 -13.03 -7.18 14.63
C ARG A 138 -13.20 -7.86 15.97
N ILE A 139 -12.88 -7.13 17.04
CA ILE A 139 -13.05 -7.58 18.41
C ILE A 139 -14.17 -6.76 19.05
N ASN A 140 -15.14 -7.41 19.66
CA ASN A 140 -16.22 -6.74 20.39
C ASN A 140 -15.78 -6.33 21.82
N GLN A 141 -16.64 -5.63 22.55
CA GLN A 141 -16.35 -5.19 23.92
C GLN A 141 -16.08 -6.35 24.91
N LYS A 142 -16.46 -7.58 24.56
CA LYS A 142 -16.21 -8.79 25.37
C LYS A 142 -14.94 -9.51 24.98
N GLY A 143 -14.12 -8.95 24.07
CA GLY A 143 -12.90 -9.57 23.56
C GLY A 143 -13.12 -10.70 22.55
N VAL A 144 -14.35 -10.88 22.02
CA VAL A 144 -14.68 -11.94 21.08
C VAL A 144 -14.57 -11.43 19.65
N GLU A 145 -13.89 -12.20 18.81
CA GLU A 145 -13.79 -11.94 17.37
C GLU A 145 -15.14 -12.07 16.67
N TYR A 146 -15.43 -11.18 15.73
CA TYR A 146 -16.67 -11.22 14.95
C TYR A 146 -16.50 -10.61 13.55
N GLY A 147 -17.39 -11.00 12.63
CA GLY A 147 -17.49 -10.44 11.30
C GLY A 147 -16.35 -10.88 10.35
N TRP A 148 -16.16 -10.08 9.29
CA TRP A 148 -15.13 -10.29 8.28
C TRP A 148 -13.80 -9.66 8.73
N ASP A 149 -12.70 -10.21 8.18
CA ASP A 149 -11.39 -9.64 8.40
C ASP A 149 -11.33 -8.21 7.83
N VAL A 150 -10.82 -7.29 8.62
CA VAL A 150 -10.60 -5.90 8.25
C VAL A 150 -9.11 -5.61 8.15
N ALA A 151 -8.74 -4.66 7.30
CA ALA A 151 -7.35 -4.25 7.13
C ALA A 151 -6.78 -3.67 8.42
N VAL A 152 -5.54 -4.01 8.70
CA VAL A 152 -4.68 -3.40 9.70
C VAL A 152 -3.59 -2.63 8.96
N TYR A 153 -3.44 -1.36 9.29
CA TYR A 153 -2.47 -0.48 8.67
C TYR A 153 -1.23 -0.28 9.54
N SER A 154 -0.10 -0.10 8.88
CA SER A 154 1.16 0.29 9.51
C SER A 154 2.01 1.11 8.56
N SER A 155 3.05 1.77 9.06
CA SER A 155 4.07 2.39 8.22
C SER A 155 5.09 1.34 7.75
N PRO A 156 5.65 1.49 6.55
CA PRO A 156 6.77 0.67 6.11
C PRO A 156 7.99 0.76 7.04
N GLU A 157 8.21 1.92 7.66
CA GLU A 157 9.28 2.18 8.61
C GLU A 157 9.17 1.30 9.87
N HIS A 158 7.95 1.11 10.37
CA HIS A 158 7.70 0.19 11.49
C HIS A 158 8.06 -1.26 11.11
N ILE A 159 7.67 -1.69 9.90
CA ILE A 159 7.82 -3.10 9.48
C ILE A 159 9.26 -3.44 9.12
N TYR A 160 9.95 -2.52 8.43
CA TYR A 160 11.27 -2.80 7.81
C TYR A 160 12.42 -1.98 8.40
N GLY A 161 12.11 -1.01 9.27
CA GLY A 161 13.06 -0.05 9.81
C GLY A 161 13.28 1.16 8.90
N TYR A 162 13.45 2.32 9.53
CA TYR A 162 13.65 3.62 8.86
C TYR A 162 14.83 3.58 7.87
N ASP A 163 16.00 3.12 8.34
CA ASP A 163 17.22 3.07 7.53
C ASP A 163 17.07 2.24 6.25
N HIS A 164 16.29 1.15 6.33
CA HIS A 164 16.03 0.32 5.15
C HIS A 164 15.14 1.07 4.16
N VAL A 165 14.04 1.64 4.62
CA VAL A 165 13.06 2.31 3.73
C VAL A 165 13.68 3.51 3.04
N THR A 166 14.51 4.29 3.76
CA THR A 166 15.11 5.54 3.28
C THR A 166 16.51 5.37 2.64
N SER A 167 17.00 4.13 2.53
CA SER A 167 18.38 3.86 2.07
C SER A 167 18.72 4.42 0.69
N CYS A 168 17.72 4.67 -0.16
CA CYS A 168 17.89 5.28 -1.48
C CYS A 168 17.66 6.82 -1.50
N TYR A 169 17.36 7.48 -0.39
CA TYR A 169 17.04 8.93 -0.37
C TYR A 169 18.22 9.83 -0.76
N LYS A 170 19.45 9.32 -0.72
CA LYS A 170 20.64 10.03 -1.21
C LYS A 170 20.75 10.04 -2.73
N GLU A 171 19.98 9.22 -3.43
CA GLU A 171 19.95 9.15 -4.88
C GLU A 171 18.90 10.12 -5.43
N ASP A 172 19.14 10.66 -6.64
CA ASP A 172 18.09 11.40 -7.36
C ASP A 172 16.88 10.47 -7.60
N PRO A 173 15.66 10.86 -7.25
CA PRO A 173 14.43 10.09 -7.47
C PRO A 173 14.24 9.65 -8.93
N ARG A 174 14.78 10.39 -9.90
CA ARG A 174 14.79 10.01 -11.32
C ARG A 174 15.64 8.76 -11.57
N THR A 175 16.72 8.58 -10.83
CA THR A 175 17.53 7.35 -10.90
C THR A 175 16.72 6.14 -10.42
N SER A 176 15.99 6.29 -9.31
CA SER A 176 15.09 5.27 -8.81
C SER A 176 13.98 4.94 -9.81
N TRP A 177 13.40 5.95 -10.47
CA TRP A 177 12.45 5.75 -11.56
C TRP A 177 13.06 4.93 -12.71
N GLY A 178 14.26 5.28 -13.16
CA GLY A 178 14.98 4.52 -14.20
C GLY A 178 15.14 3.05 -13.83
N LYS A 179 15.62 2.77 -12.61
CA LYS A 179 15.76 1.39 -12.11
C LYS A 179 14.44 0.60 -12.16
N ILE A 180 13.30 1.23 -11.76
CA ILE A 180 11.98 0.59 -11.81
C ILE A 180 11.57 0.29 -13.25
N VAL A 181 11.72 1.26 -14.17
CA VAL A 181 11.35 1.09 -15.59
C VAL A 181 12.19 0.01 -16.24
N ASP A 182 13.49 0.02 -16.02
CA ASP A 182 14.42 -0.97 -16.59
C ASP A 182 14.07 -2.39 -16.09
N HIS A 183 13.76 -2.52 -14.80
CA HIS A 183 13.31 -3.80 -14.26
C HIS A 183 11.99 -4.26 -14.87
N MET A 184 11.04 -3.36 -15.01
CA MET A 184 9.75 -3.68 -15.67
C MET A 184 9.95 -4.13 -17.12
N LYS A 185 10.84 -3.49 -17.86
CA LYS A 185 11.19 -3.88 -19.24
C LYS A 185 11.90 -5.23 -19.32
N GLN A 186 12.74 -5.55 -18.34
CA GLN A 186 13.35 -6.88 -18.26
C GLN A 186 12.30 -7.99 -18.05
N LEU A 187 11.30 -7.73 -17.20
CA LEU A 187 10.23 -8.69 -16.94
C LEU A 187 9.18 -8.76 -18.04
N TYR A 188 8.92 -7.63 -18.69
CA TYR A 188 7.88 -7.45 -19.71
C TYR A 188 8.44 -6.66 -20.90
N PRO A 189 9.27 -7.28 -21.75
CA PRO A 189 9.91 -6.59 -22.89
C PRO A 189 8.92 -5.93 -23.87
N GLU A 190 7.72 -6.51 -23.97
CA GLU A 190 6.64 -6.02 -24.84
C GLU A 190 5.89 -4.80 -24.28
N ALA A 191 6.13 -4.43 -23.02
CA ALA A 191 5.38 -3.35 -22.39
C ALA A 191 5.84 -1.98 -22.92
N ALA A 192 4.89 -1.21 -23.46
CA ALA A 192 5.17 0.17 -23.87
C ALA A 192 5.40 1.07 -22.64
N ASP A 193 6.26 2.08 -22.79
CA ASP A 193 6.56 3.05 -21.73
C ASP A 193 5.30 3.72 -21.17
N THR A 194 4.31 3.98 -22.02
CA THR A 194 3.03 4.55 -21.62
C THR A 194 2.23 3.64 -20.69
N GLN A 195 2.30 2.33 -20.89
CA GLN A 195 1.66 1.33 -20.04
C GLN A 195 2.37 1.25 -18.68
N ILE A 196 3.70 1.21 -18.69
CA ILE A 196 4.52 1.22 -17.47
C ILE A 196 4.20 2.47 -16.63
N ARG A 197 4.24 3.66 -17.25
CA ARG A 197 3.91 4.93 -16.58
C ARG A 197 2.49 4.95 -16.00
N LYS A 198 1.51 4.36 -16.70
CA LYS A 198 0.13 4.29 -16.25
C LYS A 198 -0.05 3.41 -15.00
N ILE A 199 0.72 2.34 -14.89
CA ILE A 199 0.67 1.43 -13.75
C ILE A 199 1.38 2.01 -12.53
N LEU A 200 2.48 2.74 -12.77
CA LEU A 200 3.34 3.28 -11.72
C LEU A 200 2.86 4.65 -11.17
N LYS A 201 1.88 5.28 -11.83
CA LYS A 201 1.27 6.54 -11.37
C LYS A 201 0.41 6.36 -10.14
#